data_a3bf3030b082aa0aaf27d87eb4750707
#
_entry.id   a3bf3030b082aa0aaf27d87eb4750707
#
_cell.length_a   1.000
_cell.length_b   1.000
_cell.length_c   1.000
_cell.angle_alpha   90.00
_cell.angle_beta   90.00
_cell.angle_gamma   90.00
#
_symmetry.space_group_name_H-M   'P 1'
#
loop_
_entity.id
_entity.type
_entity.pdbx_description
1 polymer ?
#
loop_
_entity_poly.entity_id
_entity_poly.type
_entity_poly.pdbx_seq_one_letter_code
_entity_poly.pdbx_strand_id
1 'polypeptide(L)'
;YEQVKSVFLEQARILAQSIVRDGEGATKFISVLVQGGVDEEECLAVAYSIAESPLVKTALFAGDPNWGRFCMAIGKAPVDNIDTSLVELWLDDVLVAKEGMLSSSYSEDQGVKVLAQDEFLVKVCLGRGDSSAEIWTTDLSYEYVKINAEYRT
;
A
#
# COMPACT_ATOMS: atom_id res chain seq x y z
N TYR A 1 28.60 8.86 16.37
CA TYR A 1 28.26 7.73 15.49
C TYR A 1 26.76 7.72 15.20
N GLU A 2 25.87 7.76 16.20
CA GLU A 2 24.41 7.69 16.03
C GLU A 2 23.84 8.85 15.18
N GLN A 3 24.34 10.08 15.36
CA GLN A 3 23.94 11.22 14.53
C GLN A 3 24.28 11.05 13.05
N VAL A 4 25.47 10.51 12.75
CA VAL A 4 25.88 10.24 11.35
C VAL A 4 25.02 9.13 10.76
N LYS A 5 24.73 8.08 11.53
CA LYS A 5 23.86 6.98 11.11
C LYS A 5 22.45 7.48 10.81
N SER A 6 21.86 8.31 11.68
CA SER A 6 20.50 8.84 11.48
C SER A 6 20.42 9.72 10.23
N VAL A 7 21.39 10.61 10.01
CA VAL A 7 21.42 11.44 8.80
C VAL A 7 21.59 10.60 7.54
N PHE A 8 22.45 9.57 7.58
CA PHE A 8 22.64 8.67 6.44
C PHE A 8 21.34 7.90 6.10
N LEU A 9 20.67 7.36 7.12
CA LEU A 9 19.41 6.65 6.93
C LEU A 9 18.29 7.55 6.38
N GLU A 10 18.23 8.79 6.87
CA GLU A 10 17.27 9.78 6.35
C GLU A 10 17.54 10.11 4.88
N GLN A 11 18.81 10.36 4.50
CA GLN A 11 19.16 10.59 3.10
C GLN A 11 18.89 9.38 2.21
N ALA A 12 19.18 8.18 2.69
CA ALA A 12 18.88 6.94 1.97
C ALA A 12 17.37 6.77 1.77
N ARG A 13 16.55 7.11 2.77
CA ARG A 13 15.08 7.10 2.68
C ARG A 13 14.57 8.10 1.63
N ILE A 14 15.07 9.33 1.66
CA ILE A 14 14.70 10.38 0.69
C ILE A 14 15.03 9.92 -0.74
N LEU A 15 16.22 9.36 -0.96
CA LEU A 15 16.63 8.85 -2.27
C LEU A 15 15.74 7.68 -2.72
N ALA A 16 15.45 6.73 -1.84
CA ALA A 16 14.58 5.60 -2.15
C ALA A 16 13.16 6.05 -2.53
N GLN A 17 12.59 6.99 -1.78
CA GLN A 17 11.28 7.57 -2.11
C GLN A 17 11.31 8.35 -3.44
N SER A 18 12.41 9.06 -3.73
CA SER A 18 12.56 9.78 -4.99
C SER A 18 12.55 8.84 -6.19
N ILE A 19 13.20 7.66 -6.07
CA ILE A 19 13.18 6.62 -7.12
C ILE A 19 11.74 6.13 -7.36
N VAL A 20 10.98 5.90 -6.30
CA VAL A 20 9.58 5.46 -6.44
C VAL A 20 8.72 6.55 -7.10
N ARG A 21 8.90 7.82 -6.71
CA ARG A 21 8.17 8.96 -7.30
C ARG A 21 8.49 9.17 -8.79
N ASP A 22 9.70 8.82 -9.21
CA ASP A 22 10.16 8.92 -10.61
C ASP A 22 9.81 7.66 -11.43
N GLY A 23 8.90 6.82 -10.93
CA GLY A 23 8.46 5.62 -11.63
C GLY A 23 7.78 5.94 -12.97
N GLU A 24 8.08 5.17 -14.03
CA GLU A 24 7.52 5.37 -15.36
C GLU A 24 5.99 5.40 -15.34
N GLY A 25 5.41 6.50 -15.82
CA GLY A 25 3.96 6.67 -15.90
C GLY A 25 3.24 6.73 -14.57
N ALA A 26 3.97 6.83 -13.44
CA ALA A 26 3.37 6.99 -12.12
C ALA A 26 2.65 8.33 -11.99
N THR A 27 1.48 8.31 -11.37
CA THR A 27 0.71 9.53 -11.07
C THR A 27 0.51 9.72 -9.57
N LYS A 28 0.80 8.69 -8.76
CA LYS A 28 0.60 8.70 -7.30
C LYS A 28 1.76 8.01 -6.59
N PHE A 29 2.12 8.56 -5.43
CA PHE A 29 3.03 7.93 -4.48
C PHE A 29 2.22 7.35 -3.31
N ILE A 30 2.37 6.06 -3.06
CA ILE A 30 1.59 5.35 -2.05
C ILE A 30 2.52 4.71 -1.03
N SER A 31 2.34 5.07 0.25
CA SER A 31 2.91 4.31 1.36
C SER A 31 1.99 3.14 1.70
N VAL A 32 2.55 1.96 1.86
CA VAL A 32 1.83 0.76 2.34
C VAL A 32 2.44 0.38 3.68
N LEU A 33 1.70 0.64 4.76
CA LEU A 33 2.07 0.30 6.12
C LEU A 33 1.27 -0.93 6.58
N VAL A 34 1.96 -2.00 6.90
CA VAL A 34 1.36 -3.16 7.56
C VAL A 34 1.86 -3.22 8.99
N GLN A 35 0.95 -3.33 9.95
CA GLN A 35 1.27 -3.38 11.37
C GLN A 35 0.48 -4.50 12.08
N GLY A 36 0.94 -4.87 13.27
CA GLY A 36 0.29 -5.92 14.05
C GLY A 36 0.59 -7.33 13.54
N GLY A 37 1.67 -7.54 12.79
CA GLY A 37 2.15 -8.86 12.42
C GLY A 37 2.96 -9.55 13.51
N VAL A 38 3.14 -10.86 13.40
CA VAL A 38 3.95 -11.64 14.35
C VAL A 38 5.44 -11.29 14.25
N ASP A 39 5.89 -10.90 13.06
CA ASP A 39 7.23 -10.43 12.77
C ASP A 39 7.24 -9.45 11.57
N GLU A 40 8.39 -8.87 11.27
CA GLU A 40 8.57 -7.94 10.15
C GLU A 40 8.41 -8.63 8.80
N GLU A 41 8.82 -9.89 8.67
CA GLU A 41 8.73 -10.67 7.43
C GLU A 41 7.26 -10.88 7.02
N GLU A 42 6.38 -11.20 7.97
CA GLU A 42 4.94 -11.28 7.74
C GLU A 42 4.37 -9.95 7.26
N CYS A 43 4.73 -8.84 7.92
CA CYS A 43 4.28 -7.51 7.53
C CYS A 43 4.75 -7.15 6.12
N LEU A 44 6.00 -7.43 5.77
CA LEU A 44 6.56 -7.22 4.43
C LEU A 44 5.84 -8.06 3.39
N ALA A 45 5.57 -9.34 3.67
CA ALA A 45 4.87 -10.22 2.74
C ALA A 45 3.49 -9.69 2.36
N VAL A 46 2.72 -9.20 3.33
CA VAL A 46 1.41 -8.57 3.08
C VAL A 46 1.57 -7.24 2.33
N ALA A 47 2.53 -6.41 2.74
CA ALA A 47 2.77 -5.12 2.10
C ALA A 47 3.15 -5.28 0.62
N TYR A 48 4.06 -6.19 0.29
CA TYR A 48 4.43 -6.50 -1.10
C TYR A 48 3.27 -7.10 -1.89
N SER A 49 2.46 -7.98 -1.28
CA SER A 49 1.28 -8.54 -1.96
C SER A 49 0.29 -7.45 -2.40
N ILE A 50 0.16 -6.37 -1.62
CA ILE A 50 -0.66 -5.21 -1.97
C ILE A 50 0.04 -4.37 -3.05
N ALA A 51 1.29 -3.99 -2.81
CA ALA A 51 2.05 -3.05 -3.64
C ALA A 51 2.31 -3.58 -5.06
N GLU A 52 2.46 -4.88 -5.22
CA GLU A 52 2.71 -5.54 -6.51
C GLU A 52 1.42 -5.99 -7.23
N SER A 53 0.25 -5.85 -6.60
CA SER A 53 -1.02 -6.25 -7.19
C SER A 53 -1.45 -5.32 -8.33
N PRO A 54 -1.48 -5.77 -9.60
CA PRO A 54 -1.96 -4.93 -10.70
C PRO A 54 -3.40 -4.46 -10.50
N LEU A 55 -4.25 -5.29 -9.87
CA LEU A 55 -5.64 -4.93 -9.60
C LEU A 55 -5.75 -3.80 -8.56
N VAL A 56 -4.92 -3.82 -7.53
CA VAL A 56 -4.84 -2.71 -6.55
C VAL A 56 -4.30 -1.47 -7.23
N LYS A 57 -3.15 -1.56 -7.91
CA LYS A 57 -2.49 -0.41 -8.54
C LYS A 57 -3.36 0.27 -9.60
N THR A 58 -4.14 -0.48 -10.38
CA THR A 58 -5.08 0.09 -11.36
C THR A 58 -6.31 0.72 -10.70
N ALA A 59 -6.78 0.21 -9.56
CA ALA A 59 -7.82 0.86 -8.78
C ALA A 59 -7.33 2.21 -8.20
N LEU A 60 -6.10 2.23 -7.67
CA LEU A 60 -5.47 3.46 -7.17
C LEU A 60 -5.33 4.52 -8.28
N PHE A 61 -4.92 4.13 -9.50
CA PHE A 61 -4.88 5.01 -10.66
C PHE A 61 -6.27 5.57 -11.00
N ALA A 62 -7.28 4.72 -11.01
CA ALA A 62 -8.65 5.10 -11.33
C ALA A 62 -9.34 5.96 -10.24
N GLY A 63 -8.72 6.09 -9.05
CA GLY A 63 -9.36 6.72 -7.90
C GLY A 63 -10.53 5.88 -7.33
N ASP A 64 -10.54 4.56 -7.61
CA ASP A 64 -11.54 3.61 -7.16
C ASP A 64 -11.12 3.01 -5.81
N PRO A 65 -11.78 3.34 -4.68
CA PRO A 65 -11.44 2.81 -3.37
C PRO A 65 -11.95 1.37 -3.19
N ASN A 66 -11.53 0.49 -4.09
CA ASN A 66 -12.00 -0.89 -4.22
C ASN A 66 -11.44 -1.78 -3.11
N TRP A 67 -12.08 -1.77 -1.95
CA TRP A 67 -11.65 -2.55 -0.79
C TRP A 67 -11.55 -4.06 -1.07
N GLY A 68 -12.38 -4.59 -1.97
CA GLY A 68 -12.34 -6.01 -2.36
C GLY A 68 -11.01 -6.40 -3.00
N ARG A 69 -10.39 -5.51 -3.79
CA ARG A 69 -9.06 -5.74 -4.37
C ARG A 69 -7.96 -5.75 -3.32
N PHE A 70 -8.06 -4.91 -2.31
CA PHE A 70 -7.14 -4.93 -1.16
C PHE A 70 -7.30 -6.22 -0.35
N CYS A 71 -8.52 -6.62 -0.02
CA CYS A 71 -8.78 -7.87 0.69
C CYS A 71 -8.25 -9.09 -0.07
N MET A 72 -8.43 -9.12 -1.39
CA MET A 72 -7.86 -10.17 -2.24
C MET A 72 -6.33 -10.17 -2.18
N ALA A 73 -5.69 -8.99 -2.24
CA ALA A 73 -4.24 -8.88 -2.17
C ALA A 73 -3.69 -9.31 -0.80
N ILE A 74 -4.36 -8.95 0.29
CA ILE A 74 -4.03 -9.39 1.65
C ILE A 74 -4.19 -10.92 1.76
N GLY A 75 -5.32 -11.46 1.30
CA GLY A 75 -5.61 -12.89 1.42
C GLY A 75 -4.73 -13.81 0.57
N LYS A 76 -4.09 -13.30 -0.48
CA LYS A 76 -3.13 -14.06 -1.30
C LYS A 76 -1.67 -13.94 -0.83
N ALA A 77 -1.39 -13.08 0.18
CA ALA A 77 -0.05 -12.96 0.73
C ALA A 77 0.44 -14.33 1.22
N PRO A 78 1.73 -14.67 1.06
CA PRO A 78 2.28 -15.95 1.51
C PRO A 78 2.44 -15.99 3.04
N VAL A 79 1.32 -15.84 3.73
CA VAL A 79 1.21 -15.81 5.19
C VAL A 79 0.15 -16.81 5.62
N ASP A 80 0.54 -17.71 6.51
CA ASP A 80 -0.36 -18.75 6.99
C ASP A 80 -1.40 -18.20 7.99
N ASN A 81 -2.63 -18.68 7.85
CA ASN A 81 -3.71 -18.49 8.83
C ASN A 81 -4.00 -17.01 9.17
N ILE A 82 -4.06 -16.13 8.18
CA ILE A 82 -4.56 -14.77 8.39
C ILE A 82 -6.02 -14.85 8.86
N ASP A 83 -6.28 -14.38 10.08
CA ASP A 83 -7.64 -14.24 10.60
C ASP A 83 -8.25 -12.92 10.10
N THR A 84 -9.10 -13.02 9.09
CA THR A 84 -9.75 -11.85 8.50
C THR A 84 -10.63 -11.06 9.46
N SER A 85 -11.08 -11.68 10.56
CA SER A 85 -11.86 -10.99 11.59
C SER A 85 -11.04 -9.97 12.40
N LEU A 86 -9.71 -10.10 12.40
CA LEU A 86 -8.79 -9.19 13.08
C LEU A 86 -8.24 -8.10 12.15
N VAL A 87 -8.39 -8.29 10.82
CA VAL A 87 -7.80 -7.38 9.83
C VAL A 87 -8.60 -6.09 9.74
N GLU A 88 -7.88 -4.97 9.82
CA GLU A 88 -8.40 -3.65 9.49
C GLU A 88 -7.67 -3.07 8.28
N LEU A 89 -8.44 -2.41 7.39
CA LEU A 89 -7.94 -1.67 6.24
C LEU A 89 -8.29 -0.19 6.37
N TRP A 90 -7.30 0.66 6.20
CA TRP A 90 -7.41 2.10 6.27
C TRP A 90 -6.85 2.76 5.01
N LEU A 91 -7.47 3.87 4.60
CA LEU A 91 -6.95 4.81 3.63
C LEU A 91 -6.76 6.15 4.36
N ASP A 92 -5.52 6.57 4.58
CA ASP A 92 -5.15 7.62 5.54
C ASP A 92 -5.84 7.37 6.91
N ASP A 93 -6.68 8.28 7.36
CA ASP A 93 -7.45 8.17 8.61
C ASP A 93 -8.84 7.54 8.41
N VAL A 94 -9.18 7.10 7.20
CA VAL A 94 -10.49 6.52 6.89
C VAL A 94 -10.46 5.01 7.08
N LEU A 95 -11.20 4.50 8.08
CA LEU A 95 -11.40 3.06 8.27
C LEU A 95 -12.35 2.52 7.21
N VAL A 96 -11.80 1.75 6.28
CA VAL A 96 -12.54 1.19 5.14
C VAL A 96 -13.19 -0.15 5.48
N ALA A 97 -12.43 -1.06 6.07
CA ALA A 97 -12.90 -2.40 6.42
C ALA A 97 -12.34 -2.87 7.76
N LYS A 98 -13.13 -3.63 8.49
CA LYS A 98 -12.77 -4.34 9.71
C LYS A 98 -13.63 -5.59 9.89
N GLU A 99 -13.15 -6.53 10.70
CA GLU A 99 -13.91 -7.76 11.00
C GLU A 99 -14.39 -8.51 9.73
N GLY A 100 -13.57 -8.45 8.65
CA GLY A 100 -13.90 -9.09 7.37
C GLY A 100 -15.01 -8.40 6.55
N MET A 101 -15.47 -7.22 6.97
CA MET A 101 -16.57 -6.49 6.34
C MET A 101 -16.22 -5.01 6.13
N LEU A 102 -16.99 -4.36 5.26
CA LEU A 102 -16.94 -2.91 5.10
C LEU A 102 -17.34 -2.23 6.42
N SER A 103 -16.57 -1.23 6.85
CA SER A 103 -16.87 -0.48 8.08
C SER A 103 -18.21 0.27 7.94
N SER A 104 -19.04 0.21 8.99
CA SER A 104 -20.32 0.93 9.03
C SER A 104 -20.17 2.46 9.01
N SER A 105 -18.98 2.96 9.35
CA SER A 105 -18.65 4.40 9.29
C SER A 105 -18.05 4.83 7.95
N TYR A 106 -17.79 3.89 7.04
CA TYR A 106 -17.22 4.17 5.73
C TYR A 106 -18.27 4.64 4.74
N SER A 107 -17.90 5.61 3.93
CA SER A 107 -18.60 5.95 2.70
C SER A 107 -17.63 6.00 1.53
N GLU A 108 -18.09 5.64 0.33
CA GLU A 108 -17.27 5.66 -0.88
C GLU A 108 -16.66 7.04 -1.16
N ASP A 109 -17.44 8.11 -0.90
CA ASP A 109 -16.98 9.50 -1.04
C ASP A 109 -15.75 9.83 -0.17
N GLN A 110 -15.61 9.20 1.00
CA GLN A 110 -14.42 9.36 1.85
C GLN A 110 -13.21 8.70 1.19
N GLY A 111 -13.36 7.49 0.69
CA GLY A 111 -12.28 6.79 -0.03
C GLY A 111 -11.86 7.53 -1.29
N VAL A 112 -12.81 7.99 -2.10
CA VAL A 112 -12.56 8.77 -3.33
C VAL A 112 -11.76 10.05 -3.00
N LYS A 113 -12.07 10.75 -1.91
CA LYS A 113 -11.33 11.95 -1.49
C LYS A 113 -9.88 11.64 -1.12
N VAL A 114 -9.61 10.51 -0.47
CA VAL A 114 -8.23 10.09 -0.18
C VAL A 114 -7.51 9.76 -1.48
N LEU A 115 -8.12 8.96 -2.34
CA LEU A 115 -7.50 8.54 -3.60
C LEU A 115 -7.38 9.68 -4.65
N ALA A 116 -8.02 10.82 -4.44
CA ALA A 116 -7.83 12.01 -5.26
C ALA A 116 -6.51 12.76 -4.97
N GLN A 117 -5.83 12.42 -3.87
CA GLN A 117 -4.54 13.00 -3.51
C GLN A 117 -3.40 12.38 -4.35
N ASP A 118 -2.32 13.13 -4.55
CA ASP A 118 -1.12 12.63 -5.23
C ASP A 118 -0.31 11.66 -4.34
N GLU A 119 -0.45 11.79 -3.01
CA GLU A 119 0.22 10.97 -2.02
C GLU A 119 -0.76 10.60 -0.89
N PHE A 120 -0.78 9.34 -0.49
CA PHE A 120 -1.60 8.84 0.61
C PHE A 120 -1.06 7.53 1.18
N LEU A 121 -1.60 7.14 2.34
CA LEU A 121 -1.26 5.94 3.08
C LEU A 121 -2.34 4.86 2.92
N VAL A 122 -1.93 3.66 2.55
CA VAL A 122 -2.69 2.42 2.74
C VAL A 122 -2.17 1.75 4.00
N LYS A 123 -2.99 1.62 5.03
CA LYS A 123 -2.61 0.97 6.28
C LYS A 123 -3.43 -0.29 6.50
N VAL A 124 -2.74 -1.38 6.85
CA VAL A 124 -3.34 -2.66 7.24
C VAL A 124 -2.90 -3.01 8.64
N CYS A 125 -3.86 -3.34 9.51
CA CYS A 125 -3.59 -3.91 10.83
C CYS A 125 -3.96 -5.38 10.81
N LEU A 126 -3.01 -6.28 11.16
CA LEU A 126 -3.24 -7.73 11.13
C LEU A 126 -3.79 -8.27 12.46
N GLY A 127 -3.56 -7.57 13.58
CA GLY A 127 -4.06 -7.95 14.90
C GLY A 127 -3.43 -9.22 15.48
N ARG A 128 -2.22 -9.59 15.06
CA ARG A 128 -1.54 -10.86 15.41
C ARG A 128 -0.31 -10.66 16.29
N GLY A 129 0.23 -9.45 16.36
CA GLY A 129 1.45 -9.13 17.10
C GLY A 129 1.72 -7.64 17.14
N ASP A 130 2.98 -7.26 17.34
CA ASP A 130 3.41 -5.87 17.50
C ASP A 130 4.38 -5.40 16.42
N SER A 131 4.72 -6.25 15.45
CA SER A 131 5.65 -5.91 14.37
C SER A 131 4.99 -5.05 13.31
N SER A 132 5.80 -4.30 12.57
CA SER A 132 5.33 -3.47 11.46
C SER A 132 6.37 -3.35 10.36
N ALA A 133 5.91 -3.09 9.13
CA ALA A 133 6.75 -2.77 8.00
C ALA A 133 6.06 -1.73 7.10
N GLU A 134 6.84 -0.84 6.50
CA GLU A 134 6.38 0.15 5.53
C GLU A 134 7.17 -0.01 4.24
N ILE A 135 6.48 -0.01 3.12
CA ILE A 135 7.06 0.06 1.78
C ILE A 135 6.39 1.15 0.95
N TRP A 136 7.02 1.54 -0.16
CA TRP A 136 6.48 2.55 -1.07
C TRP A 136 6.24 1.95 -2.43
N THR A 137 5.16 2.39 -3.08
CA THR A 137 4.78 1.97 -4.42
C THR A 137 4.12 3.12 -5.18
N THR A 138 3.78 2.87 -6.43
CA THR A 138 3.03 3.78 -7.30
C THR A 138 1.73 3.12 -7.75
N ASP A 139 0.84 3.89 -8.32
CA ASP A 139 -0.27 3.39 -9.12
C ASP A 139 0.23 2.74 -10.44
N LEU A 140 -0.68 2.20 -11.23
CA LEU A 140 -0.41 1.63 -12.55
C LEU A 140 -1.32 2.31 -13.59
N SER A 141 -0.74 3.25 -14.35
CA SER A 141 -1.44 4.05 -15.34
C SER A 141 -1.41 3.43 -16.74
N TYR A 142 -2.19 4.00 -17.66
CA TYR A 142 -2.11 3.66 -19.09
C TYR A 142 -0.75 4.01 -19.69
N GLU A 143 -0.11 5.10 -19.24
CA GLU A 143 1.19 5.52 -19.75
C GLU A 143 2.29 4.49 -19.44
N TYR A 144 2.24 3.83 -18.28
CA TYR A 144 3.17 2.74 -17.98
C TYR A 144 3.10 1.65 -19.06
N VAL A 145 1.89 1.21 -19.39
CA VAL A 145 1.70 0.15 -20.42
C VAL A 145 2.15 0.63 -21.78
N LYS A 146 1.81 1.87 -22.15
CA LYS A 146 2.18 2.46 -23.43
C LYS A 146 3.70 2.58 -23.59
N ILE A 147 4.39 3.14 -22.61
CA ILE A 147 5.85 3.30 -22.62
C ILE A 147 6.52 1.93 -22.80
N ASN A 148 6.12 0.94 -22.00
CA ASN A 148 6.74 -0.38 -22.02
C ASN A 148 6.36 -1.22 -23.26
N ALA A 149 5.16 -1.02 -23.83
CA ALA A 149 4.73 -1.72 -25.04
C ALA A 149 5.36 -1.16 -26.33
N GLU A 150 5.68 0.14 -26.35
CA GLU A 150 6.28 0.83 -27.49
C GLU A 150 7.83 0.83 -27.44
N TYR A 151 8.42 0.54 -26.28
CA TYR A 151 9.86 0.47 -26.11
C TYR A 151 10.44 -0.70 -26.92
N ARG A 152 11.22 -0.37 -27.95
CA ARG A 152 11.96 -1.35 -28.76
C ARG A 152 13.44 -1.05 -28.61
N THR A 153 14.21 -2.00 -28.12
CA THR A 153 15.68 -2.00 -28.11
C THR A 153 16.23 -2.40 -29.47
#